data_b0ed90797ae0a5d456e0bdfe334cfeb1
#
_entry.id   b0ed90797ae0a5d456e0bdfe334cfeb1
#
_cell.length_a   1.000
_cell.length_b   1.000
_cell.length_c   1.000
_cell.angle_alpha   90.00
_cell.angle_beta   90.00
_cell.angle_gamma   90.00
#
_symmetry.space_group_name_H-M   'P 1'
#
loop_
_entity.id
_entity.type
_entity.pdbx_description
1 polymer ?
#
loop_
_entity_poly.entity_id
_entity_poly.type
_entity_poly.pdbx_seq_one_letter_code
_entity_poly.pdbx_strand_id
1 'polypeptide(L)'
;MTPRTTKSAHQAGPYTYEDFCAMVREDQKADLINGVIYVASPENTDANELFGWLFVVISLFAEARELGQVYGSRAALRLDGKNGPEPDIAFVLKAHLHRVHRSHIDGPCDLAVEIVSPDSVGRDYESKRRLYQEAGVAEYWIVDEIEEKVTLLRLDDKGKYREVRPRKGELHSTVLPGFWIRPEWLWQNPRPKKTQVLAEILGRLG
;
A
#
# COMPACT_ATOMS: atom_id res chain seq x y z
N MET A 1 -33.01 0.58 4.83
CA MET A 1 -32.22 -0.19 3.85
C MET A 1 -31.12 -0.91 4.61
N THR A 2 -31.15 -2.23 4.65
CA THR A 2 -30.15 -3.05 5.34
C THR A 2 -28.84 -3.00 4.53
N PRO A 3 -27.68 -2.73 5.13
CA PRO A 3 -26.42 -2.75 4.39
C PRO A 3 -26.16 -4.18 3.88
N ARG A 4 -25.96 -4.30 2.58
CA ARG A 4 -25.50 -5.54 1.97
C ARG A 4 -24.04 -5.75 2.39
N THR A 5 -23.80 -6.59 3.36
CA THR A 5 -22.47 -7.11 3.70
C THR A 5 -22.04 -8.01 2.53
N THR A 6 -21.31 -7.46 1.60
CA THR A 6 -20.59 -8.25 0.59
C THR A 6 -19.36 -8.85 1.28
N LYS A 7 -19.49 -10.09 1.71
CA LYS A 7 -18.33 -10.87 2.20
C LYS A 7 -17.35 -11.04 1.04
N SER A 8 -16.08 -10.67 1.25
CA SER A 8 -15.01 -11.01 0.31
C SER A 8 -15.04 -12.52 0.05
N ALA A 9 -15.04 -12.91 -1.23
CA ALA A 9 -15.04 -14.32 -1.59
C ALA A 9 -13.65 -14.90 -1.32
N HIS A 10 -13.57 -15.88 -0.40
CA HIS A 10 -12.37 -16.67 -0.18
C HIS A 10 -12.43 -17.92 -1.03
N GLN A 11 -11.41 -18.16 -1.83
CA GLN A 11 -11.20 -19.48 -2.44
C GLN A 11 -10.13 -20.20 -1.62
N ALA A 12 -10.53 -21.24 -0.91
CA ALA A 12 -9.63 -22.04 -0.08
C ALA A 12 -8.69 -22.87 -0.96
N GLY A 13 -7.34 -22.65 -0.76
CA GLY A 13 -6.29 -23.36 -1.45
C GLY A 13 -5.74 -24.59 -0.72
N PRO A 14 -4.51 -24.98 -1.05
CA PRO A 14 -3.39 -24.09 -1.39
C PRO A 14 -3.21 -23.82 -2.88
N TYR A 15 -3.35 -22.57 -3.29
CA TYR A 15 -3.07 -22.11 -4.64
C TYR A 15 -1.62 -21.63 -4.78
N THR A 16 -1.06 -21.83 -5.98
CA THR A 16 0.23 -21.25 -6.36
C THR A 16 0.05 -19.85 -6.97
N TYR A 17 1.14 -19.14 -7.16
CA TYR A 17 1.12 -17.85 -7.87
C TYR A 17 0.66 -18.01 -9.33
N GLU A 18 1.02 -19.11 -9.97
CA GLU A 18 0.58 -19.46 -11.32
C GLU A 18 -0.94 -19.72 -11.37
N ASP A 19 -1.50 -20.43 -10.36
CA ASP A 19 -2.95 -20.62 -10.23
C ASP A 19 -3.64 -19.26 -10.03
N PHE A 20 -3.10 -18.40 -9.18
CA PHE A 20 -3.60 -17.06 -8.94
C PHE A 20 -3.70 -16.26 -10.25
N CYS A 21 -2.62 -16.22 -11.04
CA CYS A 21 -2.61 -15.54 -12.33
C CYS A 21 -3.60 -16.12 -13.34
N ALA A 22 -3.88 -17.43 -13.27
CA ALA A 22 -4.81 -18.09 -14.18
C ALA A 22 -6.28 -17.91 -13.77
N MET A 23 -6.55 -17.77 -12.46
CA MET A 23 -7.91 -17.75 -11.90
C MET A 23 -8.46 -16.34 -11.70
N VAL A 24 -7.59 -15.37 -11.34
CA VAL A 24 -7.98 -13.98 -11.10
C VAL A 24 -8.04 -13.25 -12.44
N ARG A 25 -9.16 -12.59 -12.71
CA ARG A 25 -9.32 -11.81 -13.94
C ARG A 25 -8.46 -10.56 -13.88
N GLU A 26 -7.98 -10.11 -15.04
CA GLU A 26 -7.15 -8.90 -15.14
C GLU A 26 -7.83 -7.61 -14.61
N ASP A 27 -9.18 -7.57 -14.58
CA ASP A 27 -9.96 -6.45 -14.08
C ASP A 27 -10.33 -6.56 -12.58
N GLN A 28 -9.94 -7.64 -11.90
CA GLN A 28 -10.18 -7.85 -10.48
C GLN A 28 -8.93 -7.56 -9.65
N LYS A 29 -9.09 -6.84 -8.53
CA LYS A 29 -8.08 -6.77 -7.48
C LYS A 29 -8.19 -8.00 -6.59
N ALA A 30 -7.07 -8.68 -6.33
CA ALA A 30 -7.03 -9.80 -5.42
C ALA A 30 -5.65 -9.94 -4.77
N ASP A 31 -5.62 -10.59 -3.62
CA ASP A 31 -4.38 -10.94 -2.93
C ASP A 31 -4.24 -12.46 -2.91
N LEU A 32 -3.06 -12.98 -3.19
CA LEU A 32 -2.68 -14.34 -2.84
C LEU A 32 -1.85 -14.31 -1.55
N ILE A 33 -2.37 -14.88 -0.46
CA ILE A 33 -1.68 -14.89 0.83
C ILE A 33 -1.71 -16.31 1.39
N ASN A 34 -0.53 -16.91 1.58
CA ASN A 34 -0.37 -18.29 2.05
C ASN A 34 -1.19 -19.31 1.22
N GLY A 35 -1.27 -19.12 -0.07
CA GLY A 35 -2.02 -19.99 -0.98
C GLY A 35 -3.54 -19.80 -0.92
N VAL A 36 -4.05 -18.75 -0.29
CA VAL A 36 -5.47 -18.38 -0.28
C VAL A 36 -5.67 -17.12 -1.14
N ILE A 37 -6.64 -17.17 -2.04
CA ILE A 37 -7.01 -16.04 -2.89
C ILE A 37 -8.11 -15.22 -2.21
N TYR A 38 -7.86 -13.94 -2.00
CA TYR A 38 -8.78 -12.96 -1.44
C TYR A 38 -9.17 -11.95 -2.51
N VAL A 39 -10.34 -12.10 -3.08
CA VAL A 39 -10.85 -11.13 -4.08
C VAL A 39 -11.41 -9.91 -3.32
N ALA A 40 -10.95 -8.72 -3.71
CA ALA A 40 -11.41 -7.48 -3.12
C ALA A 40 -12.86 -7.17 -3.52
N SER A 41 -13.61 -6.61 -2.58
CA SER A 41 -14.92 -6.00 -2.87
C SER A 41 -14.73 -4.66 -3.60
N PRO A 42 -15.74 -4.20 -4.38
CA PRO A 42 -15.70 -2.85 -4.95
C PRO A 42 -15.53 -1.80 -3.84
N GLU A 43 -14.60 -0.88 -4.06
CA GLU A 43 -14.34 0.23 -3.16
C GLU A 43 -15.51 1.23 -3.15
N ASN A 44 -15.70 1.91 -2.01
CA ASN A 44 -16.58 3.06 -1.94
C ASN A 44 -15.87 4.30 -2.52
N THR A 45 -16.62 5.37 -2.79
CA THR A 45 -16.07 6.60 -3.38
C THR A 45 -15.07 7.30 -2.48
N ASP A 46 -15.25 7.24 -1.15
CA ASP A 46 -14.39 7.94 -0.19
C ASP A 46 -13.01 7.26 -0.10
N ALA A 47 -12.98 5.92 -0.05
CA ALA A 47 -11.75 5.14 -0.13
C ALA A 47 -11.00 5.37 -1.46
N ASN A 48 -11.74 5.43 -2.58
CA ASN A 48 -11.17 5.71 -3.89
C ASN A 48 -10.60 7.14 -3.98
N GLU A 49 -11.28 8.13 -3.41
CA GLU A 49 -10.76 9.50 -3.32
C GLU A 49 -9.50 9.59 -2.44
N LEU A 50 -9.48 8.88 -1.31
CA LEU A 50 -8.33 8.79 -0.42
C LEU A 50 -7.13 8.15 -1.14
N PHE A 51 -7.36 7.01 -1.80
CA PHE A 51 -6.36 6.38 -2.67
C PHE A 51 -5.82 7.36 -3.71
N GLY A 52 -6.71 7.99 -4.50
CA GLY A 52 -6.32 8.91 -5.56
C GLY A 52 -5.56 10.14 -5.05
N TRP A 53 -5.90 10.63 -3.83
CA TRP A 53 -5.19 11.73 -3.20
C TRP A 53 -3.76 11.31 -2.82
N LEU A 54 -3.62 10.21 -2.10
CA LEU A 54 -2.35 9.73 -1.58
C LEU A 54 -1.42 9.26 -2.71
N PHE A 55 -1.97 8.51 -3.68
CA PHE A 55 -1.24 8.05 -4.86
C PHE A 55 -0.61 9.21 -5.64
N VAL A 56 -1.40 10.28 -5.90
CA VAL A 56 -0.89 11.44 -6.66
C VAL A 56 0.19 12.18 -5.88
N VAL A 57 0.03 12.38 -4.57
CA VAL A 57 1.03 13.11 -3.76
C VAL A 57 2.34 12.33 -3.70
N ILE A 58 2.29 11.02 -3.46
CA ILE A 58 3.49 10.16 -3.43
C ILE A 58 4.15 10.11 -4.82
N SER A 59 3.35 9.94 -5.89
CA SER A 59 3.86 9.82 -7.26
C SER A 59 4.58 11.09 -7.71
N LEU A 60 3.98 12.25 -7.52
CA LEU A 60 4.58 13.54 -7.91
C LEU A 60 5.83 13.87 -7.08
N PHE A 61 5.84 13.49 -5.79
CA PHE A 61 7.02 13.65 -4.96
C PHE A 61 8.17 12.74 -5.44
N ALA A 62 7.87 11.45 -5.67
CA ALA A 62 8.86 10.48 -6.14
C ALA A 62 9.44 10.88 -7.51
N GLU A 63 8.60 11.39 -8.42
CA GLU A 63 9.01 11.92 -9.72
C GLU A 63 9.90 13.16 -9.57
N ALA A 64 9.45 14.18 -8.81
CA ALA A 64 10.20 15.41 -8.61
C ALA A 64 11.58 15.20 -7.97
N ARG A 65 11.77 14.09 -7.25
CA ARG A 65 13.02 13.71 -6.58
C ARG A 65 13.78 12.59 -7.29
N GLU A 66 13.27 12.11 -8.42
CA GLU A 66 13.85 10.99 -9.21
C GLU A 66 14.16 9.73 -8.38
N LEU A 67 13.29 9.42 -7.39
CA LEU A 67 13.55 8.37 -6.41
C LEU A 67 13.24 6.96 -6.96
N GLY A 68 12.30 6.83 -7.87
CA GLY A 68 11.82 5.55 -8.38
C GLY A 68 10.44 5.65 -9.02
N GLN A 69 9.69 4.55 -8.99
CA GLN A 69 8.36 4.49 -9.59
C GLN A 69 7.29 4.07 -8.58
N VAL A 70 6.11 4.67 -8.71
CA VAL A 70 4.92 4.37 -7.90
C VAL A 70 3.94 3.60 -8.76
N TYR A 71 3.40 2.51 -8.21
CA TYR A 71 2.39 1.68 -8.84
C TYR A 71 1.13 1.73 -7.99
N GLY A 72 -0.01 1.83 -8.65
CA GLY A 72 -1.31 1.77 -7.98
C GLY A 72 -1.80 0.33 -7.79
N SER A 73 -3.02 0.22 -7.33
CA SER A 73 -3.74 -1.03 -7.12
C SER A 73 -3.61 -2.01 -8.30
N ARG A 74 -3.48 -3.30 -8.01
CA ARG A 74 -3.28 -4.43 -8.96
C ARG A 74 -1.85 -4.60 -9.51
N ALA A 75 -0.86 -3.96 -8.89
CA ALA A 75 0.54 -4.31 -9.13
C ALA A 75 0.94 -5.44 -8.18
N ALA A 76 0.82 -6.68 -8.61
CA ALA A 76 1.10 -7.86 -7.79
C ALA A 76 2.58 -7.93 -7.41
N LEU A 77 2.87 -8.17 -6.15
CA LEU A 77 4.20 -8.47 -5.65
C LEU A 77 4.38 -9.99 -5.61
N ARG A 78 5.11 -10.57 -6.56
CA ARG A 78 5.45 -12.00 -6.50
C ARG A 78 6.51 -12.23 -5.44
N LEU A 79 6.09 -12.41 -4.18
CA LEU A 79 7.00 -12.59 -3.06
C LEU A 79 7.57 -14.00 -3.00
N ASP A 80 6.74 -14.99 -3.32
CA ASP A 80 7.11 -16.39 -3.47
C ASP A 80 6.02 -17.17 -4.24
N GLY A 81 6.12 -18.51 -4.28
CA GLY A 81 5.18 -19.37 -5.00
C GLY A 81 3.76 -19.43 -4.42
N LYS A 82 3.50 -18.85 -3.24
CA LYS A 82 2.19 -18.86 -2.55
C LYS A 82 1.75 -17.49 -2.05
N ASN A 83 2.55 -16.47 -2.35
CA ASN A 83 2.31 -15.11 -1.88
C ASN A 83 2.49 -14.11 -3.02
N GLY A 84 1.39 -13.47 -3.38
CA GLY A 84 1.26 -12.47 -4.42
C GLY A 84 0.26 -11.39 -4.02
N PRO A 85 0.55 -10.55 -2.97
CA PRO A 85 -0.34 -9.47 -2.58
C PRO A 85 -0.31 -8.33 -3.61
N GLU A 86 -1.44 -7.61 -3.72
CA GLU A 86 -1.60 -6.41 -4.54
C GLU A 86 -1.83 -5.20 -3.63
N PRO A 87 -0.78 -4.52 -3.14
CA PRO A 87 -0.96 -3.33 -2.31
C PRO A 87 -1.71 -2.23 -3.06
N ASP A 88 -2.42 -1.37 -2.33
CA ASP A 88 -3.09 -0.22 -2.93
C ASP A 88 -2.08 0.71 -3.59
N ILE A 89 -0.95 0.96 -2.93
CA ILE A 89 0.17 1.70 -3.51
C ILE A 89 1.46 0.94 -3.23
N ALA A 90 2.24 0.68 -4.27
CA ALA A 90 3.60 0.16 -4.17
C ALA A 90 4.59 1.20 -4.71
N PHE A 91 5.66 1.46 -3.99
CA PHE A 91 6.78 2.25 -4.49
C PHE A 91 8.02 1.37 -4.60
N VAL A 92 8.72 1.49 -5.73
CA VAL A 92 9.96 0.78 -6.03
C VAL A 92 11.06 1.81 -6.28
N LEU A 93 12.11 1.77 -5.48
CA LEU A 93 13.29 2.61 -5.63
C LEU A 93 13.95 2.43 -7.00
N LYS A 94 14.56 3.48 -7.52
CA LYS A 94 15.29 3.47 -8.81
C LYS A 94 16.31 2.32 -8.89
N ALA A 95 16.99 2.02 -7.78
CA ALA A 95 17.95 0.90 -7.70
C ALA A 95 17.30 -0.49 -7.83
N HIS A 96 16.01 -0.60 -7.56
CA HIS A 96 15.26 -1.86 -7.55
C HIS A 96 14.31 -2.03 -8.74
N LEU A 97 14.30 -1.09 -9.70
CA LEU A 97 13.40 -1.14 -10.87
C LEU A 97 13.63 -2.37 -11.75
N HIS A 98 14.79 -3.04 -11.64
CA HIS A 98 15.04 -4.32 -12.31
C HIS A 98 14.10 -5.45 -11.88
N ARG A 99 13.40 -5.30 -10.74
CA ARG A 99 12.36 -6.24 -10.24
C ARG A 99 11.02 -6.05 -10.95
N VAL A 100 10.82 -4.93 -11.64
CA VAL A 100 9.55 -4.61 -12.27
C VAL A 100 9.46 -5.27 -13.63
N HIS A 101 8.51 -6.18 -13.77
CA HIS A 101 8.17 -6.86 -15.00
C HIS A 101 6.83 -6.36 -15.54
N ARG A 102 6.48 -6.78 -16.75
CA ARG A 102 5.23 -6.36 -17.40
C ARG A 102 3.97 -6.73 -16.58
N SER A 103 3.98 -7.88 -15.92
CA SER A 103 2.81 -8.45 -15.23
C SER A 103 2.89 -8.40 -13.71
N HIS A 104 4.07 -8.16 -13.11
CA HIS A 104 4.26 -8.19 -11.66
C HIS A 104 5.57 -7.52 -11.26
N ILE A 105 5.74 -7.32 -9.97
CA ILE A 105 7.01 -6.94 -9.34
C ILE A 105 7.57 -8.21 -8.69
N ASP A 106 8.77 -8.62 -9.07
CA ASP A 106 9.43 -9.82 -8.56
C ASP A 106 10.13 -9.52 -7.23
N GLY A 107 9.60 -10.08 -6.15
CA GLY A 107 10.00 -9.77 -4.79
C GLY A 107 9.29 -8.55 -4.18
N PRO A 108 9.83 -7.99 -3.07
CA PRO A 108 9.21 -6.88 -2.35
C PRO A 108 9.36 -5.55 -3.09
N CYS A 109 8.36 -4.68 -2.93
CA CYS A 109 8.51 -3.24 -3.13
C CYS A 109 9.25 -2.62 -1.94
N ASP A 110 9.66 -1.35 -2.06
CA ASP A 110 10.36 -0.65 -0.97
C ASP A 110 9.39 -0.01 0.03
N LEU A 111 8.25 0.48 -0.46
CA LEU A 111 7.14 0.98 0.35
C LEU A 111 5.83 0.35 -0.15
N ALA A 112 5.07 -0.24 0.76
CA ALA A 112 3.70 -0.68 0.53
C ALA A 112 2.73 0.19 1.34
N VAL A 113 1.59 0.55 0.73
CA VAL A 113 0.49 1.23 1.41
C VAL A 113 -0.78 0.43 1.20
N GLU A 114 -1.51 0.16 2.27
CA GLU A 114 -2.84 -0.45 2.25
C GLU A 114 -3.86 0.52 2.86
N ILE A 115 -4.97 0.70 2.20
CA ILE A 115 -6.11 1.47 2.68
C ILE A 115 -7.13 0.46 3.22
N VAL A 116 -7.33 0.51 4.52
CA VAL A 116 -8.15 -0.47 5.23
C VAL A 116 -9.62 -0.34 4.85
N SER A 117 -10.21 -1.45 4.44
CA SER A 117 -11.66 -1.60 4.27
C SER A 117 -12.25 -2.48 5.38
N PRO A 118 -13.57 -2.43 5.62
CA PRO A 118 -14.19 -3.30 6.64
C PRO A 118 -13.89 -4.79 6.47
N ASP A 119 -13.68 -5.25 5.24
CA ASP A 119 -13.39 -6.64 4.91
C ASP A 119 -11.90 -6.99 4.98
N SER A 120 -11.01 -6.00 5.10
CA SER A 120 -9.56 -6.20 5.06
C SER A 120 -8.83 -5.98 6.37
N VAL A 121 -9.49 -5.48 7.43
CA VAL A 121 -8.87 -5.11 8.73
C VAL A 121 -7.87 -6.17 9.23
N GLY A 122 -8.34 -7.41 9.46
CA GLY A 122 -7.47 -8.49 9.94
C GLY A 122 -6.37 -8.87 8.93
N ARG A 123 -6.65 -8.73 7.65
CA ARG A 123 -5.68 -9.02 6.58
C ARG A 123 -4.55 -7.99 6.58
N ASP A 124 -4.87 -6.70 6.65
CA ASP A 124 -3.88 -5.61 6.57
C ASP A 124 -3.08 -5.48 7.87
N TYR A 125 -3.73 -5.56 9.04
CA TYR A 125 -3.05 -5.44 10.33
C TYR A 125 -2.24 -6.67 10.75
N GLU A 126 -2.60 -7.87 10.27
CA GLU A 126 -1.97 -9.12 10.71
C GLU A 126 -1.28 -9.86 9.55
N SER A 127 -2.04 -10.32 8.54
CA SER A 127 -1.52 -11.20 7.50
C SER A 127 -0.52 -10.51 6.58
N LYS A 128 -0.89 -9.36 5.99
CA LYS A 128 -0.02 -8.56 5.12
C LYS A 128 1.15 -7.95 5.91
N ARG A 129 0.89 -7.47 7.14
CA ARG A 129 1.96 -6.97 8.00
C ARG A 129 3.07 -8.00 8.22
N ARG A 130 2.68 -9.25 8.53
CA ARG A 130 3.65 -10.34 8.69
C ARG A 130 4.33 -10.67 7.37
N LEU A 131 3.56 -10.80 6.30
CA LEU A 131 4.05 -11.14 4.97
C LEU A 131 5.05 -10.11 4.46
N TYR A 132 4.73 -8.82 4.54
CA TYR A 132 5.62 -7.74 4.10
C TYR A 132 6.89 -7.65 4.97
N GLN A 133 6.77 -7.89 6.28
CA GLN A 133 7.93 -7.97 7.17
C GLN A 133 8.87 -9.11 6.76
N GLU A 134 8.33 -10.30 6.54
CA GLU A 134 9.11 -11.50 6.16
C GLU A 134 9.75 -11.34 4.78
N ALA A 135 9.05 -10.70 3.85
CA ALA A 135 9.56 -10.40 2.50
C ALA A 135 10.61 -9.27 2.47
N GLY A 136 10.72 -8.46 3.54
CA GLY A 136 11.69 -7.38 3.61
C GLY A 136 11.22 -6.06 2.98
N VAL A 137 9.90 -5.80 2.93
CA VAL A 137 9.36 -4.48 2.56
C VAL A 137 9.84 -3.48 3.62
N ALA A 138 10.63 -2.47 3.19
CA ALA A 138 11.34 -1.59 4.11
C ALA A 138 10.38 -0.69 4.90
N GLU A 139 9.28 -0.25 4.29
CA GLU A 139 8.28 0.59 4.93
C GLU A 139 6.87 0.15 4.54
N TYR A 140 5.99 0.00 5.53
CA TYR A 140 4.59 -0.39 5.33
C TYR A 140 3.65 0.60 6.02
N TRP A 141 2.71 1.15 5.28
CA TRP A 141 1.71 2.09 5.77
C TRP A 141 0.33 1.42 5.78
N ILE A 142 -0.32 1.43 6.93
CA ILE A 142 -1.72 1.04 7.09
C ILE A 142 -2.50 2.32 7.27
N VAL A 143 -3.30 2.67 6.27
CA VAL A 143 -4.15 3.86 6.25
C VAL A 143 -5.56 3.43 6.55
N ASP A 144 -5.99 3.60 7.79
CA ASP A 144 -7.28 3.14 8.29
C ASP A 144 -8.27 4.31 8.30
N GLU A 145 -9.19 4.31 7.31
CA GLU A 145 -10.23 5.33 7.21
C GLU A 145 -11.36 5.15 8.25
N ILE A 146 -11.48 3.94 8.83
CA ILE A 146 -12.52 3.63 9.81
C ILE A 146 -12.15 4.25 11.17
N GLU A 147 -10.88 4.12 11.54
CA GLU A 147 -10.33 4.65 12.80
C GLU A 147 -9.64 6.02 12.63
N GLU A 148 -9.67 6.58 11.41
CA GLU A 148 -8.94 7.81 11.05
C GLU A 148 -7.48 7.79 11.52
N LYS A 149 -6.80 6.69 11.24
CA LYS A 149 -5.45 6.41 11.73
C LYS A 149 -4.49 6.02 10.61
N VAL A 150 -3.27 6.53 10.67
CA VAL A 150 -2.15 6.04 9.86
C VAL A 150 -1.13 5.35 10.77
N THR A 151 -0.88 4.06 10.49
CA THR A 151 0.19 3.30 11.15
C THR A 151 1.34 3.14 10.16
N LEU A 152 2.45 3.83 10.41
CA LEU A 152 3.68 3.68 9.63
C LEU A 152 4.59 2.68 10.33
N LEU A 153 4.90 1.59 9.66
CA LEU A 153 5.80 0.53 10.10
C LEU A 153 7.09 0.58 9.31
N ARG A 154 8.22 0.57 10.00
CA ARG A 154 9.56 0.54 9.40
C ARG A 154 10.28 -0.74 9.81
N LEU A 155 10.91 -1.38 8.84
CA LEU A 155 11.74 -2.55 9.08
C LEU A 155 13.04 -2.13 9.77
N ASP A 156 13.36 -2.74 10.91
CA ASP A 156 14.62 -2.51 11.62
C ASP A 156 15.73 -3.46 11.11
N ASP A 157 16.97 -3.24 11.57
CA ASP A 157 18.14 -4.06 11.20
C ASP A 157 18.01 -5.55 11.61
N LYS A 158 17.03 -5.88 12.45
CA LYS A 158 16.71 -7.25 12.87
C LYS A 158 15.58 -7.88 12.06
N GLY A 159 15.13 -7.19 10.98
CA GLY A 159 14.02 -7.63 10.15
C GLY A 159 12.67 -7.59 10.87
N LYS A 160 12.44 -6.63 11.79
CA LYS A 160 11.19 -6.47 12.52
C LYS A 160 10.60 -5.09 12.29
N TYR A 161 9.28 -5.05 12.04
CA TYR A 161 8.56 -3.79 11.94
C TYR A 161 8.51 -3.07 13.29
N ARG A 162 8.86 -1.78 13.25
CA ARG A 162 8.71 -0.83 14.36
C ARG A 162 7.76 0.27 13.92
N GLU A 163 6.78 0.56 14.77
CA GLU A 163 5.87 1.66 14.53
C GLU A 163 6.58 3.00 14.70
N VAL A 164 6.47 3.85 13.70
CA VAL A 164 7.03 5.21 13.69
C VAL A 164 5.99 6.16 14.28
N ARG A 165 6.35 6.86 15.33
CA ARG A 165 5.48 7.87 15.94
C ARG A 165 5.58 9.20 15.20
N PRO A 166 4.46 9.90 15.03
CA PRO A 166 4.48 11.25 14.47
C PRO A 166 5.38 12.19 15.28
N ARG A 167 6.12 13.05 14.59
CA ARG A 167 6.89 14.15 15.20
C ARG A 167 6.22 15.46 14.80
N LYS A 168 5.76 16.25 15.79
CA LYS A 168 5.00 17.49 15.56
C LYS A 168 3.79 17.30 14.63
N GLY A 169 3.10 16.15 14.76
CA GLY A 169 1.97 15.79 13.91
C GLY A 169 2.32 15.25 12.52
N GLU A 170 3.60 15.04 12.21
CA GLU A 170 4.05 14.61 10.91
C GLU A 170 4.64 13.19 10.95
N LEU A 171 4.24 12.35 10.00
CA LEU A 171 4.85 11.04 9.73
C LEU A 171 5.85 11.21 8.58
N HIS A 172 7.10 10.84 8.84
CA HIS A 172 8.21 10.95 7.89
C HIS A 172 8.60 9.59 7.33
N SER A 173 8.60 9.47 6.01
CA SER A 173 9.14 8.31 5.31
C SER A 173 10.67 8.33 5.34
N THR A 174 11.26 7.13 5.38
CA THR A 174 12.71 6.93 5.15
C THR A 174 12.98 6.36 3.77
N VAL A 175 12.02 5.66 3.21
CA VAL A 175 12.10 5.11 1.85
C VAL A 175 11.96 6.22 0.80
N LEU A 176 11.19 7.26 1.13
CA LEU A 176 11.07 8.49 0.34
C LEU A 176 11.75 9.65 1.10
N PRO A 177 13.07 9.85 0.95
CA PRO A 177 13.80 10.85 1.74
C PRO A 177 13.27 12.26 1.56
N GLY A 178 12.82 12.86 2.66
CA GLY A 178 12.19 14.18 2.67
C GLY A 178 10.67 14.18 2.50
N PHE A 179 10.06 13.03 2.24
CA PHE A 179 8.60 12.91 2.22
C PHE A 179 8.03 12.81 3.63
N TRP A 180 6.97 13.56 3.85
CA TRP A 180 6.21 13.51 5.09
C TRP A 180 4.75 13.84 4.82
N ILE A 181 3.85 13.36 5.70
CA ILE A 181 2.44 13.74 5.69
C ILE A 181 1.96 14.06 7.12
N ARG A 182 0.91 14.88 7.21
CA ARG A 182 0.09 14.96 8.42
C ARG A 182 -1.09 14.01 8.25
N PRO A 183 -1.26 13.01 9.13
CA PRO A 183 -2.40 12.09 9.06
C PRO A 183 -3.76 12.79 8.94
N GLU A 184 -3.92 13.91 9.63
CA GLU A 184 -5.13 14.73 9.60
C GLU A 184 -5.53 15.22 8.21
N TRP A 185 -4.60 15.35 7.27
CA TRP A 185 -4.93 15.75 5.89
C TRP A 185 -5.81 14.71 5.17
N LEU A 186 -5.66 13.44 5.55
CA LEU A 186 -6.37 12.32 4.93
C LEU A 186 -7.85 12.31 5.30
N TRP A 187 -8.19 12.89 6.45
CA TRP A 187 -9.53 12.89 7.03
C TRP A 187 -10.30 14.21 6.82
N GLN A 188 -9.63 15.25 6.30
CA GLN A 188 -10.28 16.53 6.00
C GLN A 188 -11.27 16.39 4.84
N ASN A 189 -12.38 17.10 4.92
CA ASN A 189 -13.35 17.21 3.83
C ASN A 189 -13.67 18.70 3.56
N PRO A 190 -13.24 19.28 2.42
CA PRO A 190 -12.39 18.63 1.40
C PRO A 190 -10.95 18.44 1.89
N ARG A 191 -10.28 17.40 1.37
CA ARG A 191 -8.84 17.20 1.58
C ARG A 191 -8.04 18.37 1.02
N PRO A 192 -6.86 18.69 1.58
CA PRO A 192 -6.00 19.76 1.05
C PRO A 192 -5.68 19.52 -0.43
N LYS A 193 -5.51 20.59 -1.18
CA LYS A 193 -5.11 20.48 -2.59
C LYS A 193 -3.74 19.79 -2.70
N LYS A 194 -3.66 18.75 -3.49
CA LYS A 194 -2.44 17.93 -3.69
C LYS A 194 -1.23 18.80 -4.09
N THR A 195 -1.47 19.83 -4.94
CA THR A 195 -0.44 20.77 -5.38
C THR A 195 0.10 21.64 -4.24
N GLN A 196 -0.74 22.04 -3.29
CA GLN A 196 -0.32 22.82 -2.12
C GLN A 196 0.49 21.96 -1.15
N VAL A 197 0.01 20.74 -0.89
CA VAL A 197 0.72 19.77 -0.04
C VAL A 197 2.09 19.43 -0.64
N LEU A 198 2.15 19.15 -1.93
CA LEU A 198 3.42 18.87 -2.61
C LEU A 198 4.38 20.05 -2.54
N ALA A 199 3.90 21.28 -2.77
CA ALA A 199 4.72 22.49 -2.65
C ALA A 199 5.24 22.69 -1.20
N GLU A 200 4.42 22.40 -0.18
CA GLU A 200 4.84 22.47 1.23
C GLU A 200 5.93 21.44 1.56
N ILE A 201 5.77 20.19 1.08
CA ILE A 201 6.76 19.13 1.30
C ILE A 201 8.08 19.48 0.59
N LEU A 202 8.04 19.83 -0.69
CA LEU A 202 9.23 20.15 -1.48
C LEU A 202 9.90 21.43 -1.01
N GLY A 203 9.15 22.46 -0.61
CA GLY A 203 9.67 23.73 -0.13
C GLY A 203 10.48 23.63 1.17
N ARG A 204 10.39 22.55 1.91
CA ARG A 204 11.22 22.31 3.11
C ARG A 204 12.55 21.61 2.81
N LEU A 205 12.79 21.27 1.55
CA LEU A 205 13.98 20.54 1.12
C LEU A 205 15.04 21.47 0.44
N GLY A 206 14.66 22.76 0.28
CA GLY A 206 15.49 23.83 -0.32
C GLY A 206 16.41 24.54 0.67
#